data_c374beb1a8d388dbe51772356bdb4658
#
_entry.id   c374beb1a8d388dbe51772356bdb4658
#
_cell.length_a   1.000
_cell.length_b   1.000
_cell.length_c   1.000
_cell.angle_alpha   90.00
_cell.angle_beta   90.00
_cell.angle_gamma   90.00
#
_symmetry.space_group_name_H-M   'P 1'
#
loop_
_entity.id
_entity.type
_entity.pdbx_description
1 polymer ?
#
loop_
_entity_poly.entity_id
_entity_poly.type
_entity_poly.pdbx_seq_one_letter_code
_entity_poly.pdbx_strand_id
1 'polypeptide(L)'
;AGAEPYFMDTLEENDFLPDLEAVPVAIWKRCQLLYICTPGNPTGAVMDTGYLKRVVELADRYDFIVASDECYAEIYLDEARPPASLLQACEEMGRHDFRRCVVFHSLSKRSNLPGLRSGFIAGDAKILAQFLFYRTYHGCAVPVPVQLASARAWDDDRHVLDNRRLYQDKFTTAMEILAPVLEVKLPPAAFYLWPRTPIDDERFAQELFARQNVTVLPGSYLSRHSPQGDPGKGRVRISLVAPVQECTEAVRRIHACVESL
;
A
#
# COMPACT_ATOMS: atom_id res chain seq x y z
N ALA A 1 -2.71 -22.59 -1.30
CA ALA A 1 -3.18 -22.98 0.04
C ALA A 1 -4.62 -23.54 0.02
N GLY A 2 -5.31 -23.50 -1.13
CA GLY A 2 -6.68 -23.99 -1.26
C GLY A 2 -7.76 -23.04 -0.70
N ALA A 3 -7.40 -21.79 -0.42
CA ALA A 3 -8.35 -20.77 0.01
C ALA A 3 -9.15 -20.23 -1.18
N GLU A 4 -10.40 -19.87 -0.91
CA GLU A 4 -11.28 -19.18 -1.84
C GLU A 4 -11.18 -17.66 -1.56
N PRO A 5 -10.63 -16.84 -2.46
CA PRO A 5 -10.51 -15.42 -2.24
C PRO A 5 -11.83 -14.70 -2.44
N TYR A 6 -12.15 -13.76 -1.55
CA TYR A 6 -13.19 -12.76 -1.73
C TYR A 6 -12.52 -11.40 -1.82
N PHE A 7 -12.71 -10.68 -2.92
CA PHE A 7 -12.11 -9.37 -3.15
C PHE A 7 -13.09 -8.27 -2.74
N MET A 8 -12.59 -7.30 -2.00
CA MET A 8 -13.30 -6.07 -1.65
C MET A 8 -12.78 -4.97 -2.56
N ASP A 9 -13.68 -4.34 -3.30
CA ASP A 9 -13.31 -3.24 -4.19
C ASP A 9 -12.93 -2.01 -3.39
N THR A 10 -11.93 -1.29 -3.89
CA THR A 10 -11.46 -0.01 -3.36
C THR A 10 -11.82 1.09 -4.37
N LEU A 11 -13.00 1.66 -4.19
CA LEU A 11 -13.58 2.63 -5.11
C LEU A 11 -13.30 4.08 -4.67
N GLU A 12 -13.25 4.99 -5.63
CA GLU A 12 -12.98 6.40 -5.37
C GLU A 12 -14.03 7.07 -4.48
N GLU A 13 -15.29 6.63 -4.58
CA GLU A 13 -16.40 7.11 -3.75
C GLU A 13 -16.24 6.81 -2.26
N ASN A 14 -15.40 5.81 -1.92
CA ASN A 14 -15.04 5.42 -0.56
C ASN A 14 -13.58 5.80 -0.24
N ASP A 15 -13.02 6.82 -0.91
CA ASP A 15 -11.62 7.22 -0.76
C ASP A 15 -10.64 6.07 -0.94
N PHE A 16 -10.98 5.12 -1.81
CA PHE A 16 -10.23 3.89 -2.07
C PHE A 16 -10.06 2.98 -0.85
N LEU A 17 -10.92 3.07 0.15
CA LEU A 17 -11.01 2.10 1.24
C LEU A 17 -12.07 1.04 0.93
N PRO A 18 -11.86 -0.23 1.33
CA PRO A 18 -12.89 -1.25 1.20
C PRO A 18 -14.14 -0.89 2.01
N ASP A 19 -15.33 -1.10 1.44
CA ASP A 19 -16.57 -0.97 2.20
C ASP A 19 -16.85 -2.26 2.99
N LEU A 20 -16.59 -2.22 4.29
CA LEU A 20 -16.79 -3.36 5.19
C LEU A 20 -18.27 -3.73 5.35
N GLU A 21 -19.19 -2.76 5.20
CA GLU A 21 -20.62 -2.99 5.35
C GLU A 21 -21.23 -3.61 4.08
N ALA A 22 -20.61 -3.43 2.92
CA ALA A 22 -21.03 -4.08 1.68
C ALA A 22 -20.69 -5.57 1.63
N VAL A 23 -19.80 -6.07 2.52
CA VAL A 23 -19.43 -7.49 2.55
C VAL A 23 -20.58 -8.32 3.16
N PRO A 24 -21.12 -9.32 2.42
CA PRO A 24 -22.21 -10.14 2.92
C PRO A 24 -21.84 -10.89 4.21
N VAL A 25 -22.77 -10.96 5.16
CA VAL A 25 -22.58 -11.70 6.43
C VAL A 25 -22.16 -13.16 6.20
N ALA A 26 -22.64 -13.78 5.13
CA ALA A 26 -22.24 -15.15 4.77
C ALA A 26 -20.76 -15.29 4.46
N ILE A 27 -20.13 -14.23 3.90
CA ILE A 27 -18.69 -14.16 3.64
C ILE A 27 -17.95 -14.00 4.97
N TRP A 28 -18.37 -13.06 5.84
CA TRP A 28 -17.76 -12.89 7.17
C TRP A 28 -17.77 -14.19 7.98
N LYS A 29 -18.87 -14.96 7.97
CA LYS A 29 -18.97 -16.23 8.68
C LYS A 29 -18.03 -17.33 8.15
N ARG A 30 -17.53 -17.21 6.93
CA ARG A 30 -16.57 -18.13 6.32
C ARG A 30 -15.14 -17.58 6.29
N CYS A 31 -14.98 -16.31 6.62
CA CYS A 31 -13.68 -15.66 6.62
C CYS A 31 -12.75 -16.34 7.63
N GLN A 32 -11.56 -16.68 7.21
CA GLN A 32 -10.49 -17.21 8.06
C GLN A 32 -9.34 -16.21 8.19
N LEU A 33 -9.13 -15.40 7.15
CA LEU A 33 -8.08 -14.39 7.08
C LEU A 33 -8.59 -13.19 6.30
N LEU A 34 -8.53 -12.02 6.90
CA LEU A 34 -8.67 -10.74 6.22
C LEU A 34 -7.27 -10.16 6.00
N TYR A 35 -6.93 -9.89 4.74
CA TYR A 35 -5.68 -9.23 4.38
C TYR A 35 -5.98 -7.80 3.96
N ILE A 36 -5.39 -6.83 4.66
CA ILE A 36 -5.51 -5.40 4.35
C ILE A 36 -4.13 -4.80 4.10
N CYS A 37 -4.09 -3.69 3.35
CA CYS A 37 -2.86 -2.93 3.10
C CYS A 37 -3.11 -1.45 3.40
N THR A 38 -2.38 -0.91 4.38
CA THR A 38 -2.49 0.50 4.78
C THR A 38 -1.12 1.05 5.16
N PRO A 39 -0.63 2.08 4.45
CA PRO A 39 -1.14 2.71 3.22
C PRO A 39 -1.25 1.78 2.03
N GLY A 40 -2.29 1.98 1.22
CA GLY A 40 -2.65 1.09 0.11
C GLY A 40 -1.75 1.22 -1.13
N ASN A 41 -1.54 0.12 -1.81
CA ASN A 41 -0.97 0.09 -3.16
C ASN A 41 -2.06 -0.39 -4.12
N PRO A 42 -2.45 0.40 -5.12
CA PRO A 42 -1.74 1.55 -5.72
C PRO A 42 -2.22 2.94 -5.24
N THR A 43 -3.23 3.03 -4.40
CA THR A 43 -4.02 4.24 -4.18
C THR A 43 -3.39 5.22 -3.17
N GLY A 44 -2.53 4.73 -2.29
CA GLY A 44 -1.99 5.51 -1.17
C GLY A 44 -3.01 5.77 -0.04
N ALA A 45 -4.21 5.20 -0.14
CA ALA A 45 -5.25 5.35 0.87
C ALA A 45 -4.81 4.84 2.25
N VAL A 46 -5.20 5.54 3.31
CA VAL A 46 -4.83 5.24 4.69
C VAL A 46 -6.09 4.93 5.49
N MET A 47 -6.09 3.79 6.15
CA MET A 47 -7.12 3.42 7.12
C MET A 47 -6.82 4.14 8.44
N ASP A 48 -7.76 4.91 8.94
CA ASP A 48 -7.65 5.54 10.25
C ASP A 48 -7.87 4.54 11.41
N THR A 49 -7.63 4.97 12.64
CA THR A 49 -7.85 4.12 13.82
C THR A 49 -9.31 3.70 13.99
N GLY A 50 -10.27 4.53 13.58
CA GLY A 50 -11.69 4.19 13.61
C GLY A 50 -12.03 3.03 12.68
N TYR A 51 -11.55 3.10 11.45
CA TYR A 51 -11.69 2.01 10.48
C TYR A 51 -11.01 0.72 10.98
N LEU A 52 -9.78 0.81 11.48
CA LEU A 52 -9.03 -0.34 11.99
C LEU A 52 -9.69 -0.97 13.21
N LYS A 53 -10.27 -0.19 14.13
CA LYS A 53 -11.09 -0.69 15.26
C LYS A 53 -12.29 -1.48 14.76
N ARG A 54 -12.96 -0.99 13.70
CA ARG A 54 -14.07 -1.71 13.07
C ARG A 54 -13.64 -3.06 12.49
N VAL A 55 -12.46 -3.11 11.86
CA VAL A 55 -11.85 -4.38 11.38
C VAL A 55 -11.61 -5.34 12.55
N VAL A 56 -11.07 -4.87 13.67
CA VAL A 56 -10.83 -5.69 14.88
C VAL A 56 -12.14 -6.22 15.46
N GLU A 57 -13.20 -5.39 15.54
CA GLU A 57 -14.53 -5.83 15.99
C GLU A 57 -15.14 -6.92 15.11
N LEU A 58 -14.97 -6.82 13.79
CA LEU A 58 -15.39 -7.85 12.86
C LEU A 58 -14.61 -9.16 13.06
N ALA A 59 -13.29 -9.06 13.27
CA ALA A 59 -12.45 -10.23 13.55
C ALA A 59 -12.88 -10.93 14.85
N ASP A 60 -13.26 -10.19 15.87
CA ASP A 60 -13.79 -10.77 17.11
C ASP A 60 -15.16 -11.43 16.90
N ARG A 61 -16.04 -10.76 16.17
CA ARG A 61 -17.40 -11.24 15.92
C ARG A 61 -17.43 -12.52 15.09
N TYR A 62 -16.56 -12.64 14.10
CA TYR A 62 -16.60 -13.74 13.12
C TYR A 62 -15.41 -14.70 13.21
N ASP A 63 -14.52 -14.50 14.18
CA ASP A 63 -13.39 -15.40 14.52
C ASP A 63 -12.39 -15.60 13.39
N PHE A 64 -11.96 -14.52 12.74
CA PHE A 64 -10.91 -14.56 11.71
C PHE A 64 -9.65 -13.79 12.13
N ILE A 65 -8.55 -14.06 11.43
CA ILE A 65 -7.25 -13.37 11.61
C ILE A 65 -7.22 -12.15 10.69
N VAL A 66 -6.65 -11.05 11.18
CA VAL A 66 -6.33 -9.84 10.39
C VAL A 66 -4.84 -9.78 10.16
N ALA A 67 -4.44 -9.74 8.89
CA ALA A 67 -3.07 -9.49 8.45
C ALA A 67 -3.00 -8.12 7.77
N SER A 68 -2.33 -7.16 8.41
CA SER A 68 -2.16 -5.80 7.91
C SER A 68 -0.77 -5.62 7.30
N ASP A 69 -0.72 -5.35 6.00
CA ASP A 69 0.50 -4.95 5.31
C ASP A 69 0.71 -3.44 5.51
N GLU A 70 1.65 -3.09 6.38
CA GLU A 70 1.99 -1.71 6.75
C GLU A 70 3.35 -1.28 6.18
N CYS A 71 3.80 -1.94 5.11
CA CYS A 71 5.13 -1.67 4.53
C CYS A 71 5.33 -0.22 4.07
N TYR A 72 4.26 0.54 3.81
CA TYR A 72 4.31 1.95 3.41
C TYR A 72 4.09 2.93 4.56
N ALA A 73 3.91 2.47 5.79
CA ALA A 73 3.55 3.30 6.95
C ALA A 73 4.49 4.50 7.20
N GLU A 74 5.76 4.39 6.78
CA GLU A 74 6.75 5.46 6.95
C GLU A 74 6.88 6.41 5.75
N ILE A 75 6.06 6.24 4.70
CA ILE A 75 6.03 7.14 3.55
C ILE A 75 4.68 7.86 3.52
N TYR A 76 4.62 9.03 4.11
CA TYR A 76 3.42 9.87 4.19
C TYR A 76 3.78 11.35 3.99
N LEU A 77 2.79 12.17 3.68
CA LEU A 77 3.05 13.54 3.22
C LEU A 77 2.80 14.61 4.29
N ASP A 78 2.04 14.29 5.34
CA ASP A 78 1.72 15.22 6.43
C ASP A 78 2.27 14.69 7.76
N GLU A 79 3.35 15.29 8.26
CA GLU A 79 4.01 14.89 9.51
C GLU A 79 3.08 14.97 10.75
N ALA A 80 2.00 15.75 10.68
CA ALA A 80 1.01 15.82 11.75
C ALA A 80 0.01 14.65 11.73
N ARG A 81 -0.04 13.89 10.64
CA ARG A 81 -1.01 12.79 10.41
C ARG A 81 -0.32 11.51 9.92
N PRO A 82 0.55 10.90 10.73
CA PRO A 82 1.16 9.63 10.38
C PRO A 82 0.09 8.55 10.21
N PRO A 83 0.28 7.59 9.29
CA PRO A 83 -0.61 6.44 9.15
C PRO A 83 -0.77 5.66 10.45
N ALA A 84 -2.00 5.29 10.79
CA ALA A 84 -2.29 4.46 11.94
C ALA A 84 -1.89 2.99 11.69
N SER A 85 -1.50 2.29 12.75
CA SER A 85 -1.25 0.85 12.73
C SER A 85 -2.45 0.07 13.27
N LEU A 86 -2.66 -1.16 12.77
CA LEU A 86 -3.63 -2.10 13.34
C LEU A 86 -3.34 -2.38 14.83
N LEU A 87 -2.06 -2.47 15.22
CA LEU A 87 -1.70 -2.68 16.62
C LEU A 87 -1.98 -1.45 17.48
N GLN A 88 -1.84 -0.23 16.93
CA GLN A 88 -2.27 0.99 17.62
C GLN A 88 -3.77 0.97 17.87
N ALA A 89 -4.58 0.56 16.90
CA ALA A 89 -6.02 0.43 17.09
C ALA A 89 -6.37 -0.59 18.18
N CYS A 90 -5.66 -1.73 18.22
CA CYS A 90 -5.79 -2.71 19.31
C CYS A 90 -5.46 -2.10 20.68
N GLU A 91 -4.35 -1.37 20.78
CA GLU A 91 -3.91 -0.71 22.02
C GLU A 91 -4.96 0.28 22.53
N GLU A 92 -5.49 1.13 21.66
CA GLU A 92 -6.55 2.09 21.98
C GLU A 92 -7.89 1.41 22.40
N MET A 93 -8.10 0.14 22.01
CA MET A 93 -9.21 -0.69 22.46
C MET A 93 -8.92 -1.45 23.77
N GLY A 94 -7.75 -1.24 24.39
CA GLY A 94 -7.29 -1.98 25.56
C GLY A 94 -6.92 -3.45 25.30
N ARG A 95 -6.63 -3.81 24.05
CA ARG A 95 -6.29 -5.17 23.62
C ARG A 95 -4.78 -5.34 23.49
N HIS A 96 -4.10 -5.40 24.62
CA HIS A 96 -2.64 -5.50 24.70
C HIS A 96 -2.08 -6.88 24.30
N ASP A 97 -2.93 -7.88 24.12
CA ASP A 97 -2.56 -9.21 23.61
C ASP A 97 -2.58 -9.30 22.07
N PHE A 98 -3.06 -8.26 21.37
CA PHE A 98 -3.21 -8.16 19.92
C PHE A 98 -3.90 -9.38 19.29
N ARG A 99 -4.74 -10.05 20.04
CA ARG A 99 -5.38 -11.30 19.63
C ARG A 99 -5.95 -11.21 18.21
N ARG A 100 -5.63 -12.17 17.35
CA ARG A 100 -5.98 -12.28 15.93
C ARG A 100 -5.37 -11.22 15.02
N CYS A 101 -4.58 -10.29 15.50
CA CYS A 101 -4.03 -9.20 14.69
C CYS A 101 -2.53 -9.37 14.50
N VAL A 102 -2.08 -9.28 13.25
CA VAL A 102 -0.66 -9.24 12.90
C VAL A 102 -0.39 -8.15 11.88
N VAL A 103 0.75 -7.48 12.00
CA VAL A 103 1.22 -6.46 11.07
C VAL A 103 2.53 -6.87 10.43
N PHE A 104 2.74 -6.43 9.20
CA PHE A 104 3.96 -6.66 8.44
C PHE A 104 4.62 -5.32 8.11
N HIS A 105 5.90 -5.21 8.42
CA HIS A 105 6.73 -4.06 8.07
C HIS A 105 7.97 -4.48 7.30
N SER A 106 8.52 -3.57 6.50
CA SER A 106 9.66 -3.86 5.64
C SER A 106 10.61 -2.67 5.52
N LEU A 107 11.91 -2.93 5.50
CA LEU A 107 12.93 -1.94 5.16
C LEU A 107 12.89 -1.54 3.67
N SER A 108 12.19 -2.32 2.83
CA SER A 108 12.09 -2.05 1.39
C SER A 108 11.59 -0.65 1.07
N LYS A 109 10.61 -0.15 1.85
CA LYS A 109 9.97 1.16 1.64
C LYS A 109 10.44 2.18 2.66
N ARG A 110 10.43 1.81 3.96
CA ARG A 110 10.88 2.66 5.06
C ARG A 110 12.28 3.22 4.81
N SER A 111 13.21 2.36 4.43
CA SER A 111 14.64 2.68 4.33
C SER A 111 15.20 2.63 2.90
N ASN A 112 14.31 2.51 1.90
CA ASN A 112 14.70 2.35 0.49
C ASN A 112 15.73 1.22 0.27
N LEU A 113 15.59 0.11 1.02
CA LEU A 113 16.48 -1.05 1.01
C LEU A 113 15.77 -2.34 0.55
N PRO A 114 15.12 -2.37 -0.63
CA PRO A 114 14.37 -3.55 -1.08
C PRO A 114 15.28 -4.76 -1.32
N GLY A 115 16.56 -4.54 -1.65
CA GLY A 115 17.53 -5.60 -1.91
C GLY A 115 17.93 -6.41 -0.67
N LEU A 116 17.81 -5.86 0.53
CA LEU A 116 18.11 -6.58 1.77
C LEU A 116 17.12 -7.71 2.07
N ARG A 117 15.93 -7.71 1.47
CA ARG A 117 14.87 -8.70 1.73
C ARG A 117 14.55 -8.84 3.22
N SER A 118 14.52 -7.73 3.94
CA SER A 118 14.35 -7.68 5.38
C SER A 118 13.09 -6.94 5.80
N GLY A 119 12.44 -7.47 6.82
CA GLY A 119 11.24 -6.95 7.44
C GLY A 119 10.92 -7.72 8.72
N PHE A 120 9.82 -7.39 9.36
CA PHE A 120 9.35 -8.10 10.53
C PHE A 120 7.82 -8.27 10.50
N ILE A 121 7.34 -9.20 11.34
CA ILE A 121 5.94 -9.38 11.69
C ILE A 121 5.79 -9.16 13.20
N ALA A 122 4.72 -8.48 13.62
CA ALA A 122 4.38 -8.26 15.03
C ALA A 122 2.88 -8.48 15.27
N GLY A 123 2.48 -8.72 16.53
CA GLY A 123 1.07 -8.87 16.92
C GLY A 123 0.82 -10.08 17.82
N ASP A 124 -0.26 -10.84 17.55
CA ASP A 124 -0.69 -12.00 18.34
C ASP A 124 0.43 -13.02 18.53
N ALA A 125 0.86 -13.21 19.79
CA ALA A 125 1.97 -14.09 20.13
C ALA A 125 1.72 -15.56 19.74
N LYS A 126 0.46 -16.02 19.72
CA LYS A 126 0.13 -17.41 19.33
C LYS A 126 0.29 -17.59 17.81
N ILE A 127 -0.14 -16.61 17.03
CA ILE A 127 0.06 -16.62 15.58
C ILE A 127 1.55 -16.53 15.26
N LEU A 128 2.29 -15.64 15.93
CA LEU A 128 3.73 -15.50 15.73
C LEU A 128 4.49 -16.79 16.06
N ALA A 129 4.13 -17.49 17.12
CA ALA A 129 4.76 -18.78 17.45
C ALA A 129 4.55 -19.84 16.36
N GLN A 130 3.34 -19.96 15.81
CA GLN A 130 3.04 -20.89 14.72
C GLN A 130 3.72 -20.46 13.41
N PHE A 131 3.75 -19.15 13.13
CA PHE A 131 4.45 -18.61 11.97
C PHE A 131 5.96 -18.88 12.05
N LEU A 132 6.59 -18.67 13.21
CA LEU A 132 8.01 -18.96 13.43
C LEU A 132 8.30 -20.44 13.23
N PHE A 133 7.47 -21.32 13.77
CA PHE A 133 7.60 -22.76 13.59
C PHE A 133 7.54 -23.15 12.10
N TYR A 134 6.55 -22.62 11.37
CA TYR A 134 6.44 -22.83 9.92
C TYR A 134 7.67 -22.29 9.17
N ARG A 135 8.15 -21.08 9.52
CA ARG A 135 9.31 -20.43 8.92
C ARG A 135 10.61 -21.21 9.13
N THR A 136 10.72 -21.99 10.17
CA THR A 136 11.89 -22.84 10.45
C THR A 136 12.13 -23.87 9.33
N TYR A 137 11.05 -24.32 8.69
CA TYR A 137 11.09 -25.35 7.63
C TYR A 137 10.82 -24.79 6.23
N HIS A 138 10.19 -23.63 6.15
CA HIS A 138 9.75 -23.04 4.88
C HIS A 138 10.22 -21.61 4.75
N GLY A 139 11.04 -21.36 3.77
CA GLY A 139 11.64 -20.06 3.50
C GLY A 139 13.11 -20.00 3.91
N CYS A 140 13.75 -18.86 3.61
CA CYS A 140 15.17 -18.65 3.87
C CYS A 140 15.38 -17.84 5.16
N ALA A 141 16.42 -18.17 5.92
CA ALA A 141 16.94 -17.30 6.96
C ALA A 141 17.61 -16.07 6.30
N VAL A 142 17.42 -14.91 6.91
CA VAL A 142 18.14 -13.70 6.49
C VAL A 142 19.61 -13.86 6.89
N PRO A 143 20.59 -13.64 5.98
CA PRO A 143 22.03 -13.74 6.31
C PRO A 143 22.42 -12.80 7.46
N VAL A 144 23.33 -13.24 8.33
CA VAL A 144 23.77 -12.49 9.52
C VAL A 144 24.21 -11.06 9.21
N PRO A 145 25.00 -10.77 8.15
CA PRO A 145 25.35 -9.38 7.81
C PRO A 145 24.13 -8.51 7.49
N VAL A 146 23.10 -9.10 6.84
CA VAL A 146 21.85 -8.40 6.54
C VAL A 146 21.04 -8.17 7.81
N GLN A 147 21.03 -9.12 8.76
CA GLN A 147 20.37 -8.91 10.06
C GLN A 147 20.97 -7.74 10.83
N LEU A 148 22.32 -7.65 10.89
CA LEU A 148 23.02 -6.57 11.55
C LEU A 148 22.78 -5.22 10.87
N ALA A 149 22.81 -5.18 9.54
CA ALA A 149 22.47 -3.99 8.77
C ALA A 149 21.01 -3.56 8.97
N SER A 150 20.11 -4.53 9.05
CA SER A 150 18.68 -4.31 9.30
C SER A 150 18.45 -3.71 10.67
N ALA A 151 19.05 -4.27 11.72
CA ALA A 151 18.95 -3.71 13.07
C ALA A 151 19.41 -2.26 13.08
N ARG A 152 20.54 -1.96 12.45
CA ARG A 152 21.05 -0.59 12.36
C ARG A 152 20.12 0.35 11.60
N ALA A 153 19.48 -0.14 10.52
CA ALA A 153 18.52 0.66 9.75
C ALA A 153 17.21 0.92 10.54
N TRP A 154 16.77 -0.01 11.37
CA TRP A 154 15.61 0.19 12.25
C TRP A 154 15.90 1.17 13.40
N ASP A 155 17.14 1.26 13.86
CA ASP A 155 17.57 2.18 14.94
C ASP A 155 17.79 3.62 14.45
N ASP A 156 17.73 3.88 13.15
CA ASP A 156 17.99 5.19 12.55
C ASP A 156 16.73 5.75 11.88
N ASP A 157 16.14 6.79 12.47
CA ASP A 157 14.97 7.47 11.91
C ASP A 157 15.36 8.67 11.02
N ARG A 158 16.60 9.13 11.07
CA ARG A 158 17.03 10.32 10.32
C ARG A 158 16.88 10.13 8.81
N HIS A 159 17.39 9.00 8.29
CA HIS A 159 17.27 8.70 6.86
C HIS A 159 15.81 8.51 6.41
N VAL A 160 14.91 8.10 7.32
CA VAL A 160 13.48 7.97 7.04
C VAL A 160 12.84 9.33 6.83
N LEU A 161 13.15 10.29 7.70
CA LEU A 161 12.71 11.69 7.57
C LEU A 161 13.24 12.32 6.28
N ASP A 162 14.51 12.11 5.95
CA ASP A 162 15.11 12.64 4.73
C ASP A 162 14.46 12.00 3.48
N ASN A 163 14.17 10.70 3.52
CA ASN A 163 13.47 10.00 2.45
C ASN A 163 12.04 10.53 2.25
N ARG A 164 11.28 10.81 3.34
CA ARG A 164 9.94 11.42 3.24
C ARG A 164 9.97 12.80 2.59
N ARG A 165 10.94 13.65 2.95
CA ARG A 165 11.10 14.97 2.31
C ARG A 165 11.32 14.86 0.81
N LEU A 166 12.17 13.93 0.37
CA LEU A 166 12.36 13.66 -1.05
C LEU A 166 11.08 13.23 -1.76
N TYR A 167 10.23 12.44 -1.11
CA TYR A 167 8.91 12.09 -1.67
C TYR A 167 7.96 13.28 -1.69
N GLN A 168 7.93 14.12 -0.66
CA GLN A 168 7.12 15.35 -0.63
C GLN A 168 7.49 16.26 -1.81
N ASP A 169 8.79 16.49 -2.08
CA ASP A 169 9.26 17.27 -3.22
C ASP A 169 8.81 16.68 -4.56
N LYS A 170 8.92 15.36 -4.72
CA LYS A 170 8.47 14.65 -5.93
C LYS A 170 6.97 14.79 -6.16
N PHE A 171 6.16 14.62 -5.11
CA PHE A 171 4.71 14.76 -5.20
C PHE A 171 4.30 16.19 -5.53
N THR A 172 4.91 17.19 -4.87
CA THR A 172 4.65 18.60 -5.16
C THR A 172 4.88 18.90 -6.64
N THR A 173 6.06 18.57 -7.15
CA THR A 173 6.40 18.79 -8.57
C THR A 173 5.48 18.01 -9.52
N ALA A 174 5.19 16.75 -9.21
CA ALA A 174 4.35 15.90 -10.05
C ALA A 174 2.90 16.42 -10.10
N MET A 175 2.35 16.87 -8.98
CA MET A 175 0.99 17.43 -8.93
C MET A 175 0.90 18.77 -9.67
N GLU A 176 1.88 19.65 -9.55
CA GLU A 176 1.92 20.92 -10.30
C GLU A 176 1.88 20.70 -11.82
N ILE A 177 2.54 19.65 -12.31
CA ILE A 177 2.63 19.35 -13.74
C ILE A 177 1.43 18.53 -14.23
N LEU A 178 0.97 17.53 -13.48
CA LEU A 178 -0.02 16.57 -13.97
C LEU A 178 -1.47 16.99 -13.67
N ALA A 179 -1.74 17.65 -12.55
CA ALA A 179 -3.13 18.02 -12.20
C ALA A 179 -3.85 18.91 -13.23
N PRO A 180 -3.17 19.76 -14.03
CA PRO A 180 -3.81 20.50 -15.10
C PRO A 180 -4.31 19.66 -16.28
N VAL A 181 -3.75 18.48 -16.50
CA VAL A 181 -4.01 17.64 -17.70
C VAL A 181 -4.59 16.26 -17.39
N LEU A 182 -4.50 15.80 -16.13
CA LEU A 182 -5.04 14.51 -15.67
C LEU A 182 -5.90 14.70 -14.42
N GLU A 183 -6.96 13.91 -14.33
CA GLU A 183 -7.72 13.77 -13.08
C GLU A 183 -6.90 12.93 -12.08
N VAL A 184 -6.20 13.63 -11.18
CA VAL A 184 -5.31 13.02 -10.18
C VAL A 184 -5.49 13.71 -8.84
N LYS A 185 -5.50 12.91 -7.77
CA LYS A 185 -5.52 13.39 -6.38
C LYS A 185 -4.18 13.12 -5.72
N LEU A 186 -3.75 14.04 -4.84
CA LEU A 186 -2.60 13.82 -3.99
C LEU A 186 -2.96 12.74 -2.96
N PRO A 187 -2.26 11.60 -2.92
CA PRO A 187 -2.53 10.57 -1.92
C PRO A 187 -2.00 11.00 -0.54
N PRO A 188 -2.56 10.52 0.56
CA PRO A 188 -2.04 10.80 1.90
C PRO A 188 -0.69 10.13 2.18
N ALA A 189 -0.40 8.99 1.51
CA ALA A 189 0.78 8.18 1.78
C ALA A 189 1.21 7.32 0.58
N ALA A 190 2.21 6.45 0.76
CA ALA A 190 2.91 5.67 -0.25
C ALA A 190 3.68 6.57 -1.25
N PHE A 191 4.07 6.03 -2.39
CA PHE A 191 4.82 6.78 -3.41
C PHE A 191 4.21 6.65 -4.81
N TYR A 192 2.90 6.47 -4.87
CA TYR A 192 2.16 6.29 -6.12
C TYR A 192 1.22 7.47 -6.38
N LEU A 193 1.10 7.86 -7.66
CA LEU A 193 -0.07 8.56 -8.16
C LEU A 193 -0.99 7.57 -8.89
N TRP A 194 -2.30 7.76 -8.77
CA TRP A 194 -3.34 6.91 -9.31
C TRP A 194 -4.34 7.69 -10.17
N PRO A 195 -3.85 8.41 -11.24
CA PRO A 195 -4.71 9.23 -12.09
C PRO A 195 -5.65 8.39 -12.94
N ARG A 196 -6.76 9.02 -13.35
CA ARG A 196 -7.57 8.55 -14.47
C ARG A 196 -6.86 8.83 -15.79
N THR A 197 -7.04 7.92 -16.76
CA THR A 197 -6.48 8.06 -18.10
C THR A 197 -7.51 8.65 -19.06
N PRO A 198 -7.11 9.49 -20.03
CA PRO A 198 -8.02 10.08 -21.03
C PRO A 198 -8.53 9.08 -22.06
N ILE A 199 -7.86 7.94 -22.18
CA ILE A 199 -8.21 6.81 -23.05
C ILE A 199 -8.10 5.52 -22.23
N ASP A 200 -8.38 4.37 -22.83
CA ASP A 200 -8.18 3.05 -22.19
C ASP A 200 -6.78 2.93 -21.55
N ASP A 201 -6.68 2.39 -20.35
CA ASP A 201 -5.47 2.41 -19.52
C ASP A 201 -4.31 1.59 -20.12
N GLU A 202 -4.60 0.46 -20.75
CA GLU A 202 -3.59 -0.33 -21.44
C GLU A 202 -3.05 0.42 -22.68
N ARG A 203 -3.97 0.99 -23.45
CA ARG A 203 -3.60 1.80 -24.62
C ARG A 203 -2.82 3.04 -24.20
N PHE A 204 -3.23 3.70 -23.12
CA PHE A 204 -2.49 4.87 -22.59
C PHE A 204 -1.05 4.50 -22.23
N ALA A 205 -0.84 3.39 -21.51
CA ALA A 205 0.49 2.93 -21.13
C ALA A 205 1.35 2.59 -22.37
N GLN A 206 0.77 1.97 -23.40
CA GLN A 206 1.46 1.66 -24.66
C GLN A 206 1.87 2.93 -25.44
N GLU A 207 0.95 3.88 -25.61
CA GLU A 207 1.20 5.15 -26.28
C GLU A 207 2.28 5.99 -25.55
N LEU A 208 2.19 6.03 -24.21
CA LEU A 208 3.16 6.72 -23.39
C LEU A 208 4.56 6.12 -23.51
N PHE A 209 4.66 4.79 -23.49
CA PHE A 209 5.94 4.11 -23.70
C PHE A 209 6.48 4.36 -25.11
N ALA A 210 5.66 4.19 -26.14
CA ALA A 210 6.08 4.33 -27.53
C ALA A 210 6.53 5.76 -27.90
N ARG A 211 5.82 6.79 -27.38
CA ARG A 211 6.09 8.19 -27.75
C ARG A 211 7.08 8.87 -26.83
N GLN A 212 7.09 8.49 -25.53
CA GLN A 212 7.80 9.24 -24.50
C GLN A 212 8.83 8.41 -23.73
N ASN A 213 8.91 7.08 -24.01
CA ASN A 213 9.78 6.15 -23.28
C ASN A 213 9.56 6.22 -21.74
N VAL A 214 8.31 6.37 -21.31
CA VAL A 214 7.91 6.34 -19.90
C VAL A 214 7.01 5.15 -19.66
N THR A 215 7.34 4.35 -18.65
CA THR A 215 6.57 3.16 -18.27
C THR A 215 5.68 3.47 -17.07
N VAL A 216 4.38 3.20 -17.21
CA VAL A 216 3.40 3.20 -16.15
C VAL A 216 2.69 1.84 -16.12
N LEU A 217 2.02 1.52 -15.01
CA LEU A 217 1.32 0.25 -14.91
C LEU A 217 -0.19 0.47 -15.08
N PRO A 218 -0.83 -0.17 -16.09
CA PRO A 218 -2.27 -0.13 -16.25
C PRO A 218 -3.00 -0.60 -15.00
N GLY A 219 -4.08 0.08 -14.65
CA GLY A 219 -4.85 -0.23 -13.46
C GLY A 219 -5.60 -1.55 -13.57
N SER A 220 -6.09 -1.88 -14.76
CA SER A 220 -6.69 -3.18 -15.06
C SER A 220 -5.79 -4.39 -14.73
N TYR A 221 -4.45 -4.21 -14.72
CA TYR A 221 -3.50 -5.25 -14.33
C TYR A 221 -3.34 -5.39 -12.80
N LEU A 222 -3.80 -4.39 -12.03
CA LEU A 222 -3.70 -4.36 -10.57
C LEU A 222 -5.00 -4.72 -9.86
N SER A 223 -6.09 -4.78 -10.58
CA SER A 223 -7.43 -5.08 -10.06
C SER A 223 -7.94 -6.46 -10.47
N ARG A 224 -9.11 -6.79 -9.99
CA ARG A 224 -9.87 -7.95 -10.40
C ARG A 224 -11.26 -7.50 -10.80
N HIS A 225 -11.79 -8.13 -11.83
CA HIS A 225 -13.17 -7.90 -12.23
C HIS A 225 -14.11 -8.39 -11.14
N SER A 226 -14.98 -7.51 -10.67
CA SER A 226 -16.04 -7.78 -9.69
C SER A 226 -17.41 -7.63 -10.33
N PRO A 227 -18.52 -7.99 -9.64
CA PRO A 227 -19.87 -7.69 -10.12
C PRO A 227 -20.15 -6.20 -10.37
N GLN A 228 -19.40 -5.31 -9.70
CA GLN A 228 -19.49 -3.85 -9.86
C GLN A 228 -18.60 -3.31 -11.00
N GLY A 229 -17.79 -4.16 -11.61
CA GLY A 229 -16.88 -3.80 -12.69
C GLY A 229 -15.42 -4.05 -12.35
N ASP A 230 -14.52 -3.30 -12.98
CA ASP A 230 -13.08 -3.36 -12.75
C ASP A 230 -12.63 -2.03 -12.11
N PRO A 231 -12.29 -2.01 -10.81
CA PRO A 231 -11.95 -0.78 -10.10
C PRO A 231 -10.65 -0.13 -10.57
N GLY A 232 -9.79 -0.85 -11.27
CA GLY A 232 -8.55 -0.34 -11.83
C GLY A 232 -8.67 0.20 -13.25
N LYS A 233 -9.74 -0.13 -13.96
CA LYS A 233 -9.91 0.24 -15.35
C LYS A 233 -9.99 1.76 -15.53
N GLY A 234 -9.31 2.25 -16.58
CA GLY A 234 -9.22 3.68 -16.87
C GLY A 234 -8.33 4.46 -15.92
N ARG A 235 -7.40 3.77 -15.24
CA ARG A 235 -6.38 4.38 -14.36
C ARG A 235 -5.01 3.80 -14.64
N VAL A 236 -3.96 4.54 -14.25
CA VAL A 236 -2.58 4.03 -14.25
C VAL A 236 -1.91 4.31 -12.93
N ARG A 237 -0.99 3.41 -12.55
CA ARG A 237 -0.09 3.65 -11.42
C ARG A 237 1.20 4.27 -11.89
N ILE A 238 1.50 5.47 -11.40
CA ILE A 238 2.77 6.17 -11.58
C ILE A 238 3.56 6.04 -10.29
N SER A 239 4.76 5.46 -10.34
CA SER A 239 5.64 5.26 -9.16
C SER A 239 6.73 6.32 -9.14
N LEU A 240 6.77 7.18 -8.11
CA LEU A 240 7.72 8.29 -7.98
C LEU A 240 9.04 7.85 -7.30
N VAL A 241 9.58 6.68 -7.68
CA VAL A 241 10.75 6.08 -7.00
C VAL A 241 12.10 6.59 -7.52
N ALA A 242 12.18 7.00 -8.76
CA ALA A 242 13.41 7.54 -9.36
C ALA A 242 13.88 8.83 -8.65
N PRO A 243 15.12 9.30 -8.84
CA PRO A 243 15.57 10.61 -8.38
C PRO A 243 14.64 11.75 -8.80
N VAL A 244 14.62 12.86 -8.05
CA VAL A 244 13.69 14.00 -8.28
C VAL A 244 13.73 14.47 -9.72
N GLN A 245 14.95 14.63 -10.30
CA GLN A 245 15.13 15.10 -11.67
C GLN A 245 14.52 14.16 -12.71
N GLU A 246 14.70 12.86 -12.53
CA GLU A 246 14.14 11.84 -13.43
C GLU A 246 12.61 11.78 -13.29
N CYS A 247 12.08 11.84 -12.06
CA CYS A 247 10.63 11.94 -11.83
C CYS A 247 10.06 13.19 -12.50
N THR A 248 10.71 14.35 -12.34
CA THR A 248 10.28 15.62 -12.96
C THR A 248 10.26 15.53 -14.49
N GLU A 249 11.29 14.94 -15.07
CA GLU A 249 11.35 14.74 -16.52
C GLU A 249 10.25 13.77 -16.99
N ALA A 250 10.07 12.65 -16.28
CA ALA A 250 9.03 11.68 -16.62
C ALA A 250 7.63 12.29 -16.58
N VAL A 251 7.30 13.08 -15.56
CA VAL A 251 5.96 13.69 -15.47
C VAL A 251 5.74 14.77 -16.52
N ARG A 252 6.79 15.51 -16.97
CA ARG A 252 6.70 16.43 -18.12
C ARG A 252 6.40 15.68 -19.41
N ARG A 253 7.02 14.51 -19.62
CA ARG A 253 6.75 13.66 -20.79
C ARG A 253 5.34 13.09 -20.74
N ILE A 254 4.84 12.72 -19.56
CA ILE A 254 3.44 12.29 -19.40
C ILE A 254 2.51 13.44 -19.78
N HIS A 255 2.76 14.65 -19.29
CA HIS A 255 1.98 15.85 -19.64
C HIS A 255 1.94 16.07 -21.15
N ALA A 256 3.11 16.10 -21.83
CA ALA A 256 3.19 16.28 -23.27
C ALA A 256 2.46 15.18 -24.08
N CYS A 257 2.52 13.93 -23.59
CA CYS A 257 1.77 12.83 -24.18
C CYS A 257 0.26 13.06 -24.07
N VAL A 258 -0.24 13.46 -22.90
CA VAL A 258 -1.67 13.71 -22.69
C VAL A 258 -2.17 14.86 -23.59
N GLU A 259 -1.41 15.93 -23.74
CA GLU A 259 -1.78 17.06 -24.63
C GLU A 259 -1.81 16.65 -26.11
N SER A 260 -1.12 15.56 -26.49
CA SER A 260 -1.05 15.09 -27.87
C SER A 260 -2.04 13.97 -28.21
N LEU A 261 -2.84 13.51 -27.24
CA LEU A 261 -3.86 12.47 -27.43
C LEU A 261 -5.17 13.06 -27.92
#